data_6757b0f701fd67f7d9894ba022ef4319
#
_entry.id   6757b0f701fd67f7d9894ba022ef4319
#
_cell.length_a   1.000
_cell.length_b   1.000
_cell.length_c   1.000
_cell.angle_alpha   90.00
_cell.angle_beta   90.00
_cell.angle_gamma   90.00
#
_symmetry.space_group_name_H-M   'P 1'
#
loop_
_entity.id
_entity.type
_entity.pdbx_description
1 polymer ?
#
loop_
_entity_poly.entity_id
_entity_poly.type
_entity_poly.pdbx_seq_one_letter_code
_entity_poly.pdbx_strand_id
1 'polypeptide(L)'
;NSELYGSGEQDGLEKILTAGMNILFLTISRINGLEERGIYTDLMREFIRNGHAMYIVSPYERRFHQPTGVMENGGARILKVKTLNIQKTNIVEKGIGTLLLESQYLHAINKYWRDVKFDLILYSTPPITFNKVIRTLKKRWNAKTYLMLKDIFPQNAVDLGMFSKKSFLYRMFRSKEEKLYELSDFIGCMSPANCEYVLKHNPAIDTAKVEICPNSVKLQERLKGDRKESELLKELNIPA
;
A
#
# COMPACT_ATOMS: atom_id res chain seq x y z
N ASN A 1 41.56 9.27 -8.59
CA ASN A 1 41.28 7.89 -8.15
C ASN A 1 39.77 7.65 -8.15
N SER A 2 39.19 7.46 -9.33
CA SER A 2 37.79 7.20 -9.57
C SER A 2 37.63 6.02 -10.55
N GLU A 3 38.20 4.88 -10.19
CA GLU A 3 38.01 3.65 -10.96
C GLU A 3 38.12 2.47 -10.01
N LEU A 4 37.02 2.11 -9.33
CA LEU A 4 36.83 0.81 -8.66
C LEU A 4 35.36 0.63 -8.22
N TYR A 5 34.41 0.78 -9.17
CA TYR A 5 33.11 0.13 -9.03
C TYR A 5 32.87 -0.68 -10.30
N GLY A 6 32.91 -2.00 -10.12
CA GLY A 6 32.91 -2.95 -11.20
C GLY A 6 31.63 -2.90 -12.05
N SER A 7 31.80 -2.88 -13.36
CA SER A 7 30.78 -2.92 -14.41
C SER A 7 29.83 -4.13 -14.34
N GLY A 8 30.14 -5.14 -13.57
CA GLY A 8 29.32 -6.34 -13.42
C GLY A 8 28.12 -6.22 -12.49
N GLU A 9 28.16 -5.32 -11.46
CA GLU A 9 27.03 -5.11 -10.55
C GLU A 9 25.97 -4.20 -11.15
N GLN A 10 26.36 -3.21 -11.94
CA GLN A 10 25.43 -2.34 -12.66
C GLN A 10 24.65 -3.11 -13.75
N ASP A 11 25.29 -4.00 -14.47
CA ASP A 11 24.66 -4.86 -15.49
C ASP A 11 23.68 -5.87 -14.88
N GLY A 12 23.96 -6.34 -13.66
CA GLY A 12 23.07 -7.21 -12.87
C GLY A 12 21.82 -6.47 -12.36
N LEU A 13 21.98 -5.24 -11.89
CA LEU A 13 20.89 -4.37 -11.43
C LEU A 13 20.00 -3.91 -12.61
N GLU A 14 20.56 -3.53 -13.74
CA GLU A 14 19.80 -3.18 -14.95
C GLU A 14 19.02 -4.38 -15.49
N LYS A 15 19.59 -5.58 -15.49
CA LYS A 15 18.87 -6.80 -15.89
C LYS A 15 17.72 -7.17 -14.93
N ILE A 16 17.86 -6.91 -13.63
CA ILE A 16 16.80 -7.10 -12.65
C ILE A 16 15.70 -6.04 -12.83
N LEU A 17 16.04 -4.82 -13.18
CA LEU A 17 15.10 -3.73 -13.43
C LEU A 17 14.37 -3.86 -14.77
N THR A 18 14.93 -4.60 -15.76
CA THR A 18 14.32 -4.82 -17.09
C THR A 18 13.50 -6.12 -17.15
N ALA A 19 13.67 -7.05 -16.22
CA ALA A 19 12.82 -8.24 -16.14
C ALA A 19 11.45 -7.86 -15.54
N GLY A 20 10.37 -8.06 -16.30
CA GLY A 20 9.01 -7.82 -15.80
C GLY A 20 8.71 -8.64 -14.54
N MET A 21 8.40 -7.96 -13.43
CA MET A 21 8.04 -8.59 -12.15
C MET A 21 6.53 -8.81 -12.03
N ASN A 22 6.12 -9.85 -11.33
CA ASN A 22 4.76 -9.99 -10.82
C ASN A 22 4.66 -9.27 -9.46
N ILE A 23 3.97 -8.14 -9.43
CA ILE A 23 3.82 -7.31 -8.22
C ILE A 23 2.43 -7.50 -7.63
N LEU A 24 2.36 -7.93 -6.37
CA LEU A 24 1.12 -8.06 -5.61
C LEU A 24 0.94 -6.82 -4.72
N PHE A 25 -0.10 -6.03 -4.96
CA PHE A 25 -0.47 -4.92 -4.11
C PHE A 25 -1.64 -5.28 -3.19
N LEU A 26 -1.41 -5.17 -1.87
CA LEU A 26 -2.42 -5.39 -0.83
C LEU A 26 -2.88 -4.05 -0.25
N THR A 27 -4.18 -3.77 -0.33
CA THR A 27 -4.74 -2.51 0.18
C THR A 27 -6.12 -2.71 0.82
N ILE A 28 -6.49 -1.84 1.75
CA ILE A 28 -7.87 -1.71 2.24
C ILE A 28 -8.66 -0.62 1.50
N SER A 29 -8.01 0.11 0.61
CA SER A 29 -8.68 1.06 -0.26
C SER A 29 -9.46 0.32 -1.35
N ARG A 30 -10.67 0.78 -1.62
CA ARG A 30 -11.46 0.26 -2.74
C ARG A 30 -10.91 0.81 -4.04
N ILE A 31 -10.33 -0.07 -4.87
CA ILE A 31 -9.85 0.26 -6.21
C ILE A 31 -10.82 -0.36 -7.21
N ASN A 32 -11.60 0.45 -7.92
CA ASN A 32 -12.56 -0.05 -8.91
C ASN A 32 -11.94 -0.25 -10.29
N GLY A 33 -10.92 0.53 -10.59
CA GLY A 33 -10.18 0.49 -11.84
C GLY A 33 -8.97 1.40 -11.79
N LEU A 34 -8.09 1.29 -12.77
CA LEU A 34 -6.90 2.14 -12.87
C LEU A 34 -7.15 3.44 -13.60
N GLU A 35 -8.34 3.67 -14.16
CA GLU A 35 -8.74 4.97 -14.74
C GLU A 35 -8.94 6.03 -13.65
N GLU A 36 -9.39 5.62 -12.47
CA GLU A 36 -9.53 6.52 -11.33
C GLU A 36 -8.15 7.07 -10.95
N ARG A 37 -8.07 8.36 -10.70
CA ARG A 37 -6.83 9.02 -10.29
C ARG A 37 -6.62 8.91 -8.79
N GLY A 38 -5.40 8.65 -8.41
CA GLY A 38 -5.02 8.56 -7.01
C GLY A 38 -3.60 8.04 -6.84
N ILE A 39 -3.04 8.23 -5.66
CA ILE A 39 -1.66 7.86 -5.34
C ILE A 39 -1.33 6.39 -5.64
N TYR A 40 -2.29 5.48 -5.42
CA TYR A 40 -2.08 4.06 -5.70
C TYR A 40 -2.28 3.73 -7.17
N THR A 41 -3.33 4.21 -7.79
CA THR A 41 -3.64 3.93 -9.19
C THR A 41 -2.61 4.54 -10.14
N ASP A 42 -2.11 5.75 -9.83
CA ASP A 42 -1.02 6.38 -10.59
C ASP A 42 0.26 5.55 -10.49
N LEU A 43 0.62 5.09 -9.28
CA LEU A 43 1.78 4.23 -9.05
C LEU A 43 1.64 2.88 -9.78
N MET A 44 0.45 2.24 -9.73
CA MET A 44 0.21 0.96 -10.41
C MET A 44 0.34 1.11 -11.94
N ARG A 45 -0.20 2.20 -12.51
CA ARG A 45 -0.02 2.50 -13.94
C ARG A 45 1.45 2.67 -14.32
N GLU A 46 2.25 3.26 -13.43
CA GLU A 46 3.68 3.43 -13.69
C GLU A 46 4.43 2.10 -13.66
N PHE A 47 4.11 1.20 -12.74
CA PHE A 47 4.66 -0.16 -12.78
C PHE A 47 4.31 -0.89 -14.08
N ILE A 48 3.05 -0.79 -14.54
CA ILE A 48 2.63 -1.42 -15.81
C ILE A 48 3.39 -0.84 -17.00
N ARG A 49 3.59 0.49 -17.04
CA ARG A 49 4.37 1.13 -18.10
C ARG A 49 5.82 0.66 -18.16
N ASN A 50 6.36 0.32 -16.99
CA ASN A 50 7.72 -0.23 -16.88
C ASN A 50 7.76 -1.76 -17.07
N GLY A 51 6.70 -2.37 -17.62
CA GLY A 51 6.67 -3.78 -18.02
C GLY A 51 6.38 -4.76 -16.88
N HIS A 52 5.93 -4.30 -15.71
CA HIS A 52 5.57 -5.17 -14.59
C HIS A 52 4.11 -5.61 -14.67
N ALA A 53 3.83 -6.87 -14.30
CA ALA A 53 2.48 -7.38 -14.17
C ALA A 53 1.90 -7.02 -12.80
N MET A 54 0.79 -6.27 -12.79
CA MET A 54 0.15 -5.79 -11.57
C MET A 54 -1.03 -6.65 -11.15
N TYR A 55 -1.00 -7.09 -9.90
CA TYR A 55 -2.06 -7.84 -9.22
C TYR A 55 -2.46 -7.07 -7.97
N ILE A 56 -3.73 -6.71 -7.87
CA ILE A 56 -4.24 -5.85 -6.80
C ILE A 56 -5.29 -6.61 -5.99
N VAL A 57 -5.13 -6.68 -4.66
CA VAL A 57 -6.17 -7.19 -3.76
C VAL A 57 -6.83 -6.01 -3.07
N SER A 58 -8.11 -5.82 -3.31
CA SER A 58 -8.91 -4.70 -2.84
C SER A 58 -10.21 -5.22 -2.20
N PRO A 59 -10.68 -4.62 -1.08
CA PRO A 59 -11.90 -5.09 -0.44
C PRO A 59 -13.14 -4.72 -1.26
N TYR A 60 -14.12 -5.60 -1.22
CA TYR A 60 -15.49 -5.33 -1.61
C TYR A 60 -16.37 -5.50 -0.37
N GLU A 61 -16.64 -4.40 0.33
CA GLU A 61 -17.39 -4.42 1.57
C GLU A 61 -18.81 -4.95 1.37
N ARG A 62 -19.33 -5.67 2.37
CA ARG A 62 -20.65 -6.33 2.36
C ARG A 62 -21.78 -5.43 1.85
N ARG A 63 -21.73 -4.13 2.16
CA ARG A 63 -22.75 -3.14 1.73
C ARG A 63 -22.88 -2.97 0.22
N PHE A 64 -21.88 -3.41 -0.56
CA PHE A 64 -21.92 -3.32 -2.02
C PHE A 64 -22.55 -4.55 -2.69
N HIS A 65 -22.91 -5.59 -1.92
CA HIS A 65 -23.60 -6.79 -2.36
C HIS A 65 -22.96 -7.53 -3.55
N GLN A 66 -21.63 -7.44 -3.67
CA GLN A 66 -20.88 -8.07 -4.76
C GLN A 66 -20.10 -9.30 -4.26
N PRO A 67 -19.97 -10.36 -5.07
CA PRO A 67 -19.16 -11.53 -4.72
C PRO A 67 -17.66 -11.25 -4.86
N THR A 68 -16.85 -12.15 -4.26
CA THR A 68 -15.41 -12.18 -4.53
C THR A 68 -15.16 -12.63 -5.96
N GLY A 69 -14.33 -11.89 -6.70
CA GLY A 69 -13.98 -12.19 -8.09
C GLY A 69 -12.79 -11.39 -8.59
N VAL A 70 -12.23 -11.82 -9.72
CA VAL A 70 -11.15 -11.12 -10.42
C VAL A 70 -11.76 -10.32 -11.58
N MET A 71 -11.25 -9.12 -11.76
CA MET A 71 -11.51 -8.29 -12.94
C MET A 71 -10.17 -7.80 -13.52
N GLU A 72 -10.14 -7.56 -14.81
CA GLU A 72 -9.02 -6.91 -15.49
C GLU A 72 -9.40 -5.48 -15.84
N ASN A 73 -8.51 -4.54 -15.52
CA ASN A 73 -8.73 -3.14 -15.83
C ASN A 73 -7.40 -2.39 -15.92
N GLY A 74 -7.21 -1.62 -16.99
CA GLY A 74 -6.01 -0.80 -17.20
C GLY A 74 -4.71 -1.59 -17.21
N GLY A 75 -4.72 -2.88 -17.59
CA GLY A 75 -3.56 -3.77 -17.57
C GLY A 75 -3.28 -4.43 -16.21
N ALA A 76 -4.08 -4.15 -15.18
CA ALA A 76 -3.97 -4.82 -13.88
C ALA A 76 -5.04 -5.90 -13.71
N ARG A 77 -4.70 -6.96 -12.94
CA ARG A 77 -5.64 -7.95 -12.43
C ARG A 77 -6.06 -7.56 -11.03
N ILE A 78 -7.34 -7.27 -10.82
CA ILE A 78 -7.88 -6.77 -9.55
C ILE A 78 -8.74 -7.85 -8.92
N LEU A 79 -8.29 -8.43 -7.82
CA LEU A 79 -9.06 -9.37 -7.01
C LEU A 79 -9.88 -8.58 -5.98
N LYS A 80 -11.18 -8.50 -6.23
CA LYS A 80 -12.16 -7.94 -5.32
C LYS A 80 -12.56 -8.98 -4.28
N VAL A 81 -12.26 -8.73 -3.02
CA VAL A 81 -12.54 -9.68 -1.94
C VAL A 81 -13.72 -9.21 -1.11
N LYS A 82 -14.79 -10.01 -1.07
CA LYS A 82 -15.94 -9.72 -0.20
C LYS A 82 -15.50 -9.73 1.27
N THR A 83 -15.70 -8.59 1.94
CA THR A 83 -15.33 -8.38 3.35
C THR A 83 -16.54 -7.91 4.15
N LEU A 84 -16.44 -7.91 5.48
CA LEU A 84 -17.32 -7.10 6.31
C LEU A 84 -17.07 -5.61 6.03
N ASN A 85 -17.95 -4.74 6.52
CA ASN A 85 -17.72 -3.31 6.40
C ASN A 85 -16.54 -2.93 7.32
N ILE A 86 -15.50 -2.31 6.76
CA ILE A 86 -14.29 -1.86 7.46
C ILE A 86 -14.15 -0.34 7.44
N GLN A 87 -14.90 0.32 6.55
CA GLN A 87 -14.97 1.78 6.45
C GLN A 87 -16.41 2.24 6.68
N LYS A 88 -16.57 3.43 7.28
CA LYS A 88 -17.90 4.05 7.52
C LYS A 88 -18.90 3.07 8.18
N THR A 89 -18.47 2.37 9.22
CA THR A 89 -19.26 1.42 9.98
C THR A 89 -19.00 1.58 11.48
N ASN A 90 -19.78 0.88 12.34
CA ASN A 90 -19.58 0.92 13.78
C ASN A 90 -18.26 0.25 14.20
N ILE A 91 -17.78 0.59 15.40
CA ILE A 91 -16.48 0.15 15.92
C ILE A 91 -16.39 -1.39 16.02
N VAL A 92 -17.49 -2.06 16.38
CA VAL A 92 -17.52 -3.51 16.55
C VAL A 92 -17.37 -4.22 15.21
N GLU A 93 -18.16 -3.85 14.21
CA GLU A 93 -18.06 -4.42 12.86
C GLU A 93 -16.70 -4.13 12.23
N LYS A 94 -16.19 -2.90 12.41
CA LYS A 94 -14.85 -2.52 11.95
C LYS A 94 -13.77 -3.39 12.58
N GLY A 95 -13.83 -3.64 13.88
CA GLY A 95 -12.88 -4.49 14.60
C GLY A 95 -12.90 -5.93 14.11
N ILE A 96 -14.07 -6.56 14.03
CA ILE A 96 -14.25 -7.92 13.53
C ILE A 96 -13.83 -8.02 12.07
N GLY A 97 -14.25 -7.07 11.22
CA GLY A 97 -13.89 -7.01 9.81
C GLY A 97 -12.38 -6.93 9.59
N THR A 98 -11.69 -6.13 10.39
CA THR A 98 -10.23 -6.00 10.34
C THR A 98 -9.51 -7.29 10.75
N LEU A 99 -10.03 -8.01 11.74
CA LEU A 99 -9.46 -9.30 12.17
C LEU A 99 -9.66 -10.41 11.13
N LEU A 100 -10.80 -10.41 10.44
CA LEU A 100 -11.11 -11.41 9.41
C LEU A 100 -10.43 -11.11 8.06
N LEU A 101 -10.01 -9.88 7.83
CA LEU A 101 -9.48 -9.41 6.55
C LEU A 101 -8.31 -10.27 6.04
N GLU A 102 -7.37 -10.60 6.91
CA GLU A 102 -6.19 -11.39 6.55
C GLU A 102 -6.58 -12.79 6.04
N SER A 103 -7.52 -13.46 6.73
CA SER A 103 -7.97 -14.78 6.33
C SER A 103 -8.78 -14.75 5.03
N GLN A 104 -9.60 -13.72 4.84
CA GLN A 104 -10.35 -13.51 3.61
C GLN A 104 -9.44 -13.26 2.42
N TYR A 105 -8.40 -12.41 2.59
CA TYR A 105 -7.41 -12.14 1.55
C TYR A 105 -6.60 -13.38 1.20
N LEU A 106 -6.08 -14.11 2.20
CA LEU A 106 -5.35 -15.36 1.97
C LEU A 106 -6.20 -16.41 1.24
N HIS A 107 -7.45 -16.58 1.67
CA HIS A 107 -8.37 -17.51 1.01
C HIS A 107 -8.62 -17.13 -0.45
N ALA A 108 -8.89 -15.85 -0.72
CA ALA A 108 -9.12 -15.36 -2.06
C ALA A 108 -7.87 -15.49 -2.96
N ILE A 109 -6.70 -15.09 -2.46
CA ILE A 109 -5.43 -15.24 -3.19
C ILE A 109 -5.16 -16.71 -3.52
N ASN A 110 -5.39 -17.61 -2.54
CA ASN A 110 -5.23 -19.05 -2.76
C ASN A 110 -6.19 -19.62 -3.80
N LYS A 111 -7.42 -19.09 -3.85
CA LYS A 111 -8.43 -19.57 -4.81
C LYS A 111 -8.13 -19.09 -6.23
N TYR A 112 -7.72 -17.85 -6.41
CA TYR A 112 -7.64 -17.22 -7.73
C TYR A 112 -6.22 -17.12 -8.29
N TRP A 113 -5.19 -17.10 -7.43
CA TRP A 113 -3.80 -16.87 -7.82
C TRP A 113 -2.82 -17.86 -7.17
N ARG A 114 -3.26 -19.06 -6.90
CA ARG A 114 -2.43 -20.10 -6.27
C ARG A 114 -1.13 -20.38 -7.03
N ASP A 115 -1.24 -20.41 -8.35
CA ASP A 115 -0.15 -20.80 -9.26
C ASP A 115 0.64 -19.59 -9.81
N VAL A 116 0.28 -18.39 -9.37
CA VAL A 116 1.03 -17.18 -9.70
C VAL A 116 2.16 -17.01 -8.70
N LYS A 117 3.40 -16.95 -9.19
CA LYS A 117 4.56 -16.58 -8.37
C LYS A 117 4.69 -15.06 -8.37
N PHE A 118 4.72 -14.46 -7.18
CA PHE A 118 4.97 -13.03 -7.01
C PHE A 118 6.41 -12.77 -6.61
N ASP A 119 6.99 -11.71 -7.18
CA ASP A 119 8.36 -11.27 -6.93
C ASP A 119 8.41 -10.18 -5.86
N LEU A 120 7.39 -9.30 -5.84
CA LEU A 120 7.25 -8.21 -4.89
C LEU A 120 5.84 -8.19 -4.28
N ILE A 121 5.76 -8.05 -2.96
CA ILE A 121 4.52 -7.77 -2.23
C ILE A 121 4.59 -6.33 -1.73
N LEU A 122 3.75 -5.49 -2.30
CA LEU A 122 3.62 -4.08 -1.96
C LEU A 122 2.37 -3.87 -1.10
N TYR A 123 2.47 -3.13 -0.02
CA TYR A 123 1.35 -2.84 0.88
C TYR A 123 1.54 -1.51 1.60
N SER A 124 0.46 -0.95 2.10
CA SER A 124 0.48 0.35 2.77
C SER A 124 -0.14 0.29 4.17
N THR A 125 0.25 1.22 5.03
CA THR A 125 -0.46 1.50 6.28
C THR A 125 -1.48 2.63 6.08
N PRO A 126 -2.64 2.60 6.77
CA PRO A 126 -3.24 1.44 7.41
C PRO A 126 -3.68 0.36 6.39
N PRO A 127 -3.85 -0.90 6.77
CA PRO A 127 -3.87 -1.45 8.11
C PRO A 127 -2.51 -1.98 8.55
N ILE A 128 -2.28 -2.04 9.86
CA ILE A 128 -1.10 -2.72 10.43
C ILE A 128 -1.35 -4.22 10.67
N THR A 129 -2.46 -4.75 10.19
CA THR A 129 -2.94 -6.11 10.48
C THR A 129 -2.63 -7.12 9.38
N PHE A 130 -1.83 -6.79 8.37
CA PHE A 130 -1.47 -7.71 7.28
C PHE A 130 -0.31 -8.68 7.61
N ASN A 131 0.08 -8.81 8.87
CA ASN A 131 1.24 -9.61 9.28
C ASN A 131 1.17 -11.07 8.85
N LYS A 132 0.02 -11.73 9.04
CA LYS A 132 -0.18 -13.13 8.66
C LYS A 132 -0.16 -13.31 7.14
N VAL A 133 -0.87 -12.45 6.42
CA VAL A 133 -0.92 -12.45 4.95
C VAL A 133 0.49 -12.32 4.39
N ILE A 134 1.22 -11.26 4.78
CA ILE A 134 2.56 -10.98 4.26
C ILE A 134 3.52 -12.11 4.58
N ARG A 135 3.57 -12.57 5.84
CA ARG A 135 4.43 -13.69 6.25
C ARG A 135 4.17 -14.95 5.42
N THR A 136 2.89 -15.29 5.22
CA THR A 136 2.49 -16.49 4.48
C THR A 136 2.91 -16.40 3.02
N LEU A 137 2.65 -15.27 2.38
CA LEU A 137 2.94 -15.06 0.96
C LEU A 137 4.44 -14.89 0.70
N LYS A 138 5.13 -14.13 1.56
CA LYS A 138 6.60 -14.00 1.51
C LYS A 138 7.29 -15.35 1.59
N LYS A 139 6.88 -16.20 2.54
CA LYS A 139 7.45 -17.56 2.68
C LYS A 139 7.14 -18.45 1.48
N ARG A 140 5.93 -18.34 0.92
CA ARG A 140 5.50 -19.19 -0.22
C ARG A 140 6.33 -18.94 -1.48
N TRP A 141 6.56 -17.66 -1.81
CA TRP A 141 7.15 -17.28 -3.09
C TRP A 141 8.58 -16.77 -2.97
N ASN A 142 9.13 -16.68 -1.76
CA ASN A 142 10.39 -15.97 -1.49
C ASN A 142 10.39 -14.54 -2.06
N ALA A 143 9.21 -13.90 -2.02
CA ALA A 143 9.00 -12.56 -2.55
C ALA A 143 9.64 -11.49 -1.66
N LYS A 144 10.13 -10.43 -2.27
CA LYS A 144 10.50 -9.22 -1.52
C LYS A 144 9.24 -8.50 -1.03
N THR A 145 9.39 -7.73 0.03
CA THR A 145 8.27 -7.02 0.65
C THR A 145 8.61 -5.54 0.81
N TYR A 146 7.70 -4.68 0.38
CA TYR A 146 7.84 -3.23 0.49
C TYR A 146 6.63 -2.63 1.20
N LEU A 147 6.87 -1.99 2.33
CA LEU A 147 5.88 -1.26 3.10
C LEU A 147 5.88 0.22 2.71
N MET A 148 4.80 0.70 2.15
CA MET A 148 4.54 2.14 2.02
C MET A 148 3.96 2.66 3.34
N LEU A 149 4.79 3.24 4.20
CA LEU A 149 4.41 3.72 5.51
C LEU A 149 3.77 5.11 5.40
N LYS A 150 2.44 5.13 5.24
CA LYS A 150 1.66 6.37 5.11
C LYS A 150 1.30 6.97 6.47
N ASP A 151 1.00 6.12 7.45
CA ASP A 151 0.65 6.49 8.81
C ASP A 151 1.47 5.70 9.83
N ILE A 152 2.01 6.38 10.82
CA ILE A 152 2.70 5.77 11.97
C ILE A 152 1.63 5.47 13.04
N PHE A 153 0.94 4.35 12.88
CA PHE A 153 -0.05 3.87 13.83
C PHE A 153 0.57 2.77 14.72
N PRO A 154 0.40 2.79 16.04
CA PRO A 154 -0.65 3.48 16.81
C PRO A 154 -0.30 4.89 17.33
N GLN A 155 0.88 5.44 17.02
CA GLN A 155 1.29 6.73 17.57
C GLN A 155 0.35 7.87 17.15
N ASN A 156 -0.02 7.95 15.88
CA ASN A 156 -0.96 8.98 15.40
C ASN A 156 -2.31 8.95 16.14
N ALA A 157 -2.81 7.78 16.52
CA ALA A 157 -4.04 7.64 17.29
C ALA A 157 -3.89 8.13 18.74
N VAL A 158 -2.71 7.99 19.34
CA VAL A 158 -2.39 8.59 20.65
C VAL A 158 -2.35 10.11 20.55
N ASP A 159 -1.69 10.64 19.51
CA ASP A 159 -1.56 12.10 19.30
C ASP A 159 -2.93 12.75 19.05
N LEU A 160 -3.87 12.01 18.44
CA LEU A 160 -5.27 12.40 18.27
C LEU A 160 -6.14 12.17 19.51
N GLY A 161 -5.56 11.70 20.62
CA GLY A 161 -6.31 11.46 21.87
C GLY A 161 -7.27 10.27 21.86
N MET A 162 -7.17 9.37 20.86
CA MET A 162 -8.08 8.23 20.75
C MET A 162 -7.87 7.19 21.86
N PHE A 163 -6.64 7.01 22.33
CA PHE A 163 -6.27 6.18 23.48
C PHE A 163 -4.88 6.54 24.02
N SER A 164 -4.61 6.12 25.25
CA SER A 164 -3.32 6.39 25.92
C SER A 164 -2.23 5.39 25.51
N LYS A 165 -0.97 5.83 25.48
CA LYS A 165 0.22 4.94 25.34
C LYS A 165 0.28 3.84 26.42
N LYS A 166 -0.30 4.06 27.59
CA LYS A 166 -0.36 3.07 28.69
C LYS A 166 -1.45 2.01 28.49
N SER A 167 -2.37 2.20 27.52
CA SER A 167 -3.49 1.29 27.29
C SER A 167 -3.04 -0.07 26.74
N PHE A 168 -3.83 -1.10 27.02
CA PHE A 168 -3.65 -2.43 26.42
C PHE A 168 -3.74 -2.37 24.88
N LEU A 169 -4.66 -1.55 24.34
CA LEU A 169 -4.84 -1.37 22.91
C LEU A 169 -3.58 -0.84 22.23
N TYR A 170 -2.94 0.17 22.84
CA TYR A 170 -1.67 0.70 22.30
C TYR A 170 -0.61 -0.41 22.23
N ARG A 171 -0.41 -1.17 23.30
CA ARG A 171 0.59 -2.25 23.33
C ARG A 171 0.31 -3.33 22.30
N MET A 172 -0.96 -3.72 22.16
CA MET A 172 -1.38 -4.69 21.15
C MET A 172 -1.09 -4.20 19.71
N PHE A 173 -1.46 -2.96 19.40
CA PHE A 173 -1.22 -2.40 18.07
C PHE A 173 0.26 -2.14 17.82
N ARG A 174 1.00 -1.69 18.83
CA ARG A 174 2.45 -1.49 18.72
C ARG A 174 3.17 -2.79 18.40
N SER A 175 2.82 -3.89 19.06
CA SER A 175 3.38 -5.22 18.73
C SER A 175 3.05 -5.67 17.30
N LYS A 176 1.89 -5.30 16.75
CA LYS A 176 1.54 -5.59 15.35
C LYS A 176 2.35 -4.73 14.37
N GLU A 177 2.55 -3.46 14.69
CA GLU A 177 3.37 -2.53 13.91
C GLU A 177 4.83 -3.01 13.86
N GLU A 178 5.43 -3.35 15.00
CA GLU A 178 6.81 -3.88 15.09
C GLU A 178 6.97 -5.12 14.21
N LYS A 179 6.03 -6.07 14.31
CA LYS A 179 6.04 -7.28 13.46
C LYS A 179 5.90 -6.96 11.97
N LEU A 180 5.16 -5.92 11.62
CA LEU A 180 5.03 -5.48 10.23
C LEU A 180 6.36 -4.96 9.70
N TYR A 181 7.06 -4.16 10.49
CA TYR A 181 8.40 -3.65 10.17
C TYR A 181 9.43 -4.77 10.03
N GLU A 182 9.43 -5.75 10.95
CA GLU A 182 10.31 -6.92 10.88
C GLU A 182 10.10 -7.74 9.59
N LEU A 183 8.84 -7.89 9.15
CA LEU A 183 8.48 -8.64 7.95
C LEU A 183 8.86 -7.91 6.66
N SER A 184 8.97 -6.57 6.72
CA SER A 184 9.29 -5.74 5.56
C SER A 184 10.77 -5.82 5.21
N ASP A 185 11.09 -6.05 3.93
CA ASP A 185 12.45 -5.93 3.42
C ASP A 185 12.81 -4.46 3.21
N PHE A 186 11.81 -3.63 2.83
CA PHE A 186 11.95 -2.19 2.65
C PHE A 186 10.76 -1.45 3.27
N ILE A 187 11.02 -0.25 3.80
CA ILE A 187 10.04 0.63 4.43
C ILE A 187 10.19 2.04 3.84
N GLY A 188 9.25 2.42 2.98
CA GLY A 188 9.19 3.76 2.39
C GLY A 188 8.38 4.71 3.27
N CYS A 189 9.05 5.70 3.85
CA CYS A 189 8.46 6.72 4.71
C CYS A 189 8.10 7.98 3.92
N MET A 190 7.11 8.73 4.39
CA MET A 190 6.61 9.93 3.73
C MET A 190 7.57 11.13 3.76
N SER A 191 8.50 11.16 4.73
CA SER A 191 9.42 12.28 4.94
C SER A 191 10.67 11.84 5.72
N PRO A 192 11.75 12.65 5.72
CA PRO A 192 12.93 12.42 6.58
C PRO A 192 12.56 12.27 8.06
N ALA A 193 11.67 13.12 8.58
CA ALA A 193 11.23 13.07 9.96
C ALA A 193 10.50 11.75 10.30
N ASN A 194 9.75 11.16 9.34
CA ASN A 194 9.17 9.83 9.53
C ASN A 194 10.24 8.74 9.59
N CYS A 195 11.29 8.81 8.74
CA CYS A 195 12.41 7.88 8.80
C CYS A 195 13.10 7.93 10.16
N GLU A 196 13.44 9.13 10.63
CA GLU A 196 14.06 9.34 11.95
C GLU A 196 13.18 8.80 13.07
N TYR A 197 11.89 9.06 13.03
CA TYR A 197 10.93 8.55 14.02
C TYR A 197 10.92 7.02 14.06
N VAL A 198 10.80 6.38 12.88
CA VAL A 198 10.78 4.91 12.77
C VAL A 198 12.06 4.31 13.35
N LEU A 199 13.22 4.79 12.94
CA LEU A 199 14.52 4.29 13.41
C LEU A 199 14.73 4.53 14.90
N LYS A 200 14.40 5.71 15.41
CA LYS A 200 14.50 6.06 16.82
C LYS A 200 13.64 5.15 17.72
N HIS A 201 12.44 4.79 17.27
CA HIS A 201 11.50 4.00 18.07
C HIS A 201 11.57 2.49 17.79
N ASN A 202 12.39 2.08 16.83
CA ASN A 202 12.60 0.68 16.46
C ASN A 202 14.10 0.40 16.22
N PRO A 203 14.94 0.44 17.25
CA PRO A 203 16.39 0.34 17.09
C PRO A 203 16.88 -1.01 16.54
N ALA A 204 16.03 -2.01 16.50
CA ALA A 204 16.33 -3.30 15.87
C ALA A 204 16.16 -3.31 14.33
N ILE A 205 15.60 -2.25 13.74
CA ILE A 205 15.46 -2.15 12.30
C ILE A 205 16.79 -1.71 11.69
N ASP A 206 17.23 -2.45 10.67
CA ASP A 206 18.37 -2.05 9.85
C ASP A 206 18.05 -0.73 9.12
N THR A 207 18.89 0.26 9.26
CA THR A 207 18.75 1.58 8.63
C THR A 207 18.68 1.50 7.11
N ALA A 208 19.37 0.52 6.51
CA ALA A 208 19.36 0.29 5.06
C ALA A 208 17.99 -0.14 4.51
N LYS A 209 17.07 -0.55 5.38
CA LYS A 209 15.68 -0.89 4.97
C LYS A 209 14.76 0.32 4.88
N VAL A 210 15.14 1.46 5.45
CA VAL A 210 14.27 2.63 5.60
C VAL A 210 14.69 3.71 4.63
N GLU A 211 13.74 4.13 3.79
CA GLU A 211 13.98 5.15 2.77
C GLU A 211 12.85 6.18 2.71
N ILE A 212 13.10 7.30 2.04
CA ILE A 212 12.09 8.33 1.79
C ILE A 212 11.31 7.96 0.52
N CYS A 213 10.00 7.71 0.68
CA CYS A 213 9.09 7.40 -0.42
C CYS A 213 7.77 8.19 -0.25
N PRO A 214 7.75 9.49 -0.60
CA PRO A 214 6.58 10.32 -0.45
C PRO A 214 5.48 9.90 -1.44
N ASN A 215 4.24 10.34 -1.16
CA ASN A 215 3.17 10.19 -2.13
C ASN A 215 3.48 11.00 -3.39
N SER A 216 3.27 10.36 -4.54
CA SER A 216 3.36 11.01 -5.84
C SER A 216 2.07 10.82 -6.63
N VAL A 217 1.74 11.78 -7.47
CA VAL A 217 0.63 11.72 -8.42
C VAL A 217 1.12 12.22 -9.76
N LYS A 218 0.57 11.68 -10.84
CA LYS A 218 0.87 12.18 -12.17
C LYS A 218 0.30 13.60 -12.32
N LEU A 219 1.15 14.57 -12.66
CA LEU A 219 0.72 15.91 -12.97
C LEU A 219 -0.25 15.89 -14.17
N GLN A 220 -1.34 16.65 -14.07
CA GLN A 220 -2.16 16.94 -15.24
C GLN A 220 -1.52 18.09 -16.00
N GLU A 221 -1.35 17.89 -17.30
CA GLU A 221 -1.27 19.05 -18.20
C GLU A 221 -2.58 19.82 -18.02
N ARG A 222 -2.48 21.07 -17.60
CA ARG A 222 -3.64 21.96 -17.66
C ARG A 222 -4.05 21.98 -19.11
N LEU A 223 -5.26 21.50 -19.39
CA LEU A 223 -5.88 21.80 -20.67
C LEU A 223 -5.84 23.34 -20.77
N LYS A 224 -5.11 23.84 -21.77
CA LYS A 224 -5.18 25.25 -22.19
C LYS A 224 -6.55 25.45 -22.85
N GLY A 225 -7.59 25.31 -22.06
CA GLY A 225 -8.94 25.67 -22.45
C GLY A 225 -9.28 26.98 -21.74
N ASP A 226 -9.96 27.86 -22.46
CA ASP A 226 -10.45 29.11 -21.94
C ASP A 226 -10.90 28.94 -20.50
N ARG A 227 -10.39 29.81 -19.61
CA ARG A 227 -10.97 30.00 -18.28
C ARG A 227 -12.39 30.51 -18.48
N LYS A 228 -13.31 29.60 -18.79
CA LYS A 228 -14.70 29.90 -18.48
C LYS A 228 -14.72 30.15 -17.00
N GLU A 229 -14.93 31.39 -16.62
CA GLU A 229 -15.23 31.75 -15.23
C GLU A 229 -16.24 30.71 -14.74
N SER A 230 -15.80 29.84 -13.82
CA SER A 230 -16.70 28.83 -13.28
C SER A 230 -17.86 29.58 -12.65
N GLU A 231 -19.09 29.20 -12.96
CA GLU A 231 -20.30 29.76 -12.34
C GLU A 231 -20.16 29.76 -10.82
N LEU A 232 -19.45 28.78 -10.28
CA LEU A 232 -19.12 28.67 -8.86
C LEU A 232 -18.25 29.82 -8.34
N LEU A 233 -17.30 30.36 -9.14
CA LEU A 233 -16.50 31.53 -8.75
C LEU A 233 -17.36 32.77 -8.70
N LYS A 234 -18.32 32.91 -9.61
CA LYS A 234 -19.30 34.03 -9.60
C LYS A 234 -20.25 33.91 -8.42
N GLU A 235 -20.75 32.70 -8.13
CA GLU A 235 -21.65 32.41 -7.01
C GLU A 235 -21.00 32.69 -5.65
N LEU A 236 -19.69 32.40 -5.53
CA LEU A 236 -18.90 32.58 -4.32
C LEU A 236 -18.20 33.92 -4.22
N ASN A 237 -18.39 34.85 -5.18
CA ASN A 237 -17.71 36.17 -5.24
C ASN A 237 -16.17 36.06 -5.12
N ILE A 238 -15.56 35.00 -5.66
CA ILE A 238 -14.10 34.82 -5.65
C ILE A 238 -13.54 35.55 -6.89
N PRO A 239 -12.61 36.50 -6.74
CA PRO A 239 -11.99 37.14 -7.89
C PRO A 239 -11.18 36.15 -8.73
N ALA A 240 -11.24 36.31 -10.06
CA ALA A 240 -10.60 35.46 -11.05
C ALA A 240 -9.06 35.55 -11.05
#